data_8ee47de31b9157ae8aaa720f6dedc4ce
#
_entry.id   8ee47de31b9157ae8aaa720f6dedc4ce
#
_cell.length_a   1.000
_cell.length_b   1.000
_cell.length_c   1.000
_cell.angle_alpha   90.00
_cell.angle_beta   90.00
_cell.angle_gamma   90.00
#
_symmetry.space_group_name_H-M   'P 1'
#
loop_
_entity.id
_entity.type
_entity.pdbx_description
1 polymer ?
#
loop_
_entity_poly.entity_id
_entity_poly.type
_entity_poly.pdbx_seq_one_letter_code
_entity_poly.pdbx_strand_id
1 'polypeptide(L)'
;MKNFITENWDTILSLIIQQQGLTEVAVNTWIRPFKVHGVTEDTVTFVLDQPLNDERAISFVKMKFYDLFIQQAIFELSGKNLSVDFILQKDLNKAPEQIKPVKIQPENRIASNLNPKYTFDTFVVGNNNKLAHAASVAVAEAPGVSYNPLFLYGGVGLGKTHLMHSVAHHILQNNKDAKVLYVTSEKFTIELIDSIKHDKNQQFRDKYRNIDVLLIDDIQFIIGKESTQEEFFHTFNTLYEAKKQIIISSDKPPKDMITLEERLRSRFEWGLTADIQSPDYETRMAILKKRAELDGLEIPDEVMEYVANNIKSNIRELEGALNKICVYANLTKKNEPITVSIAEEALKDLISPDAKKEITPSMIAEIVASHYHITMDDLISKKKNKEIAYPRQITMYLCRKLTDAPLQTVGNMLGKRDHSTVIHGIEKIEKDMKNNQALQNNINVLIKKIDPSN
;
A
#
# COMPACT_ATOMS: atom_id res chain seq x y z
N MET A 1 35.30 7.14 -8.01
CA MET A 1 33.88 6.96 -7.68
C MET A 1 33.68 5.88 -6.61
N LYS A 2 34.28 4.67 -6.70
CA LYS A 2 34.17 3.63 -5.67
C LYS A 2 34.54 4.15 -4.28
N ASN A 3 35.73 4.75 -4.13
CA ASN A 3 36.17 5.31 -2.85
C ASN A 3 35.22 6.39 -2.32
N PHE A 4 34.74 7.26 -3.20
CA PHE A 4 33.76 8.31 -2.83
C PHE A 4 32.50 7.73 -2.21
N ILE A 5 31.89 6.70 -2.85
CA ILE A 5 30.67 6.08 -2.33
C ILE A 5 30.95 5.35 -1.01
N THR A 6 32.10 4.67 -0.90
CA THR A 6 32.48 3.94 0.32
C THR A 6 32.72 4.88 1.50
N GLU A 7 33.41 6.00 1.29
CA GLU A 7 33.70 6.99 2.33
C GLU A 7 32.46 7.76 2.77
N ASN A 8 31.49 7.98 1.87
CA ASN A 8 30.24 8.70 2.15
C ASN A 8 29.06 7.78 2.42
N TRP A 9 29.27 6.47 2.67
CA TRP A 9 28.17 5.52 2.82
C TRP A 9 27.21 5.88 3.94
N ASP A 10 27.70 6.29 5.11
CA ASP A 10 26.86 6.72 6.22
C ASP A 10 26.06 7.99 5.91
N THR A 11 26.63 8.91 5.12
CA THR A 11 25.91 10.11 4.64
C THR A 11 24.78 9.73 3.68
N ILE A 12 25.05 8.78 2.76
CA ILE A 12 24.04 8.24 1.84
C ILE A 12 22.87 7.60 2.63
N LEU A 13 23.18 6.79 3.64
CA LEU A 13 22.17 6.18 4.50
C LEU A 13 21.33 7.22 5.25
N SER A 14 21.97 8.27 5.75
CA SER A 14 21.30 9.37 6.45
C SER A 14 20.34 10.14 5.52
N LEU A 15 20.74 10.39 4.28
CA LEU A 15 19.87 11.01 3.26
C LEU A 15 18.66 10.13 2.94
N ILE A 16 18.84 8.82 2.80
CA ILE A 16 17.74 7.88 2.56
C ILE A 16 16.74 7.90 3.71
N ILE A 17 17.20 7.94 4.97
CA ILE A 17 16.32 8.04 6.16
C ILE A 17 15.50 9.33 6.11
N GLN A 18 16.16 10.46 5.86
CA GLN A 18 15.52 11.79 5.91
C GLN A 18 14.50 11.99 4.77
N GLN A 19 14.82 11.54 3.56
CA GLN A 19 14.00 11.85 2.38
C GLN A 19 12.91 10.82 2.13
N GLN A 20 13.16 9.55 2.44
CA GLN A 20 12.22 8.47 2.11
C GLN A 20 11.38 8.04 3.33
N GLY A 21 11.58 8.67 4.51
CA GLY A 21 10.83 8.35 5.72
C GLY A 21 11.05 6.93 6.23
N LEU A 22 12.17 6.30 5.85
CA LEU A 22 12.51 4.96 6.32
C LEU A 22 12.96 5.01 7.78
N THR A 23 12.61 3.98 8.55
CA THR A 23 13.11 3.84 9.92
C THR A 23 14.58 3.46 9.91
N GLU A 24 15.34 3.93 10.92
CA GLU A 24 16.75 3.53 11.10
C GLU A 24 16.93 2.01 11.16
N VAL A 25 15.95 1.30 11.75
CA VAL A 25 15.96 -0.16 11.83
C VAL A 25 15.90 -0.78 10.43
N ALA A 26 15.03 -0.27 9.55
CA ALA A 26 14.91 -0.78 8.18
C ALA A 26 16.19 -0.55 7.36
N VAL A 27 16.78 0.65 7.46
CA VAL A 27 18.03 0.99 6.77
C VAL A 27 19.21 0.18 7.30
N ASN A 28 19.33 0.03 8.62
CA ASN A 28 20.41 -0.74 9.24
C ASN A 28 20.31 -2.24 8.92
N THR A 29 19.10 -2.77 8.78
CA THR A 29 18.88 -4.20 8.48
C THR A 29 19.09 -4.52 7.00
N TRP A 30 18.60 -3.67 6.10
CA TRP A 30 18.45 -4.03 4.69
C TRP A 30 19.40 -3.28 3.74
N ILE A 31 19.90 -2.09 4.09
CA ILE A 31 20.73 -1.26 3.21
C ILE A 31 22.16 -1.15 3.72
N ARG A 32 22.37 -0.96 5.02
CA ARG A 32 23.71 -0.85 5.62
C ARG A 32 24.65 -2.05 5.33
N PRO A 33 24.15 -3.31 5.24
CA PRO A 33 25.01 -4.47 4.92
C PRO A 33 25.61 -4.47 3.51
N PHE A 34 25.20 -3.55 2.62
CA PHE A 34 25.76 -3.49 1.27
C PHE A 34 27.18 -2.96 1.26
N LYS A 35 28.05 -3.65 0.53
CA LYS A 35 29.42 -3.21 0.29
C LYS A 35 29.65 -2.94 -1.19
N VAL A 36 30.27 -1.83 -1.52
CA VAL A 36 30.56 -1.47 -2.91
C VAL A 36 31.60 -2.45 -3.47
N HIS A 37 31.19 -3.27 -4.42
CA HIS A 37 32.10 -4.19 -5.12
C HIS A 37 32.84 -3.49 -6.25
N GLY A 38 32.12 -2.81 -7.14
CA GLY A 38 32.67 -2.14 -8.30
C GLY A 38 31.83 -0.97 -8.76
N VAL A 39 32.45 -0.07 -9.52
CA VAL A 39 31.76 1.04 -10.18
C VAL A 39 32.27 1.12 -11.59
N THR A 40 31.37 1.06 -12.56
CA THR A 40 31.61 1.34 -13.98
C THR A 40 31.24 2.80 -14.31
N GLU A 41 31.21 3.17 -15.58
CA GLU A 41 30.78 4.52 -15.99
C GLU A 41 29.33 4.82 -15.60
N ASP A 42 28.45 3.83 -15.69
CA ASP A 42 26.99 3.99 -15.53
C ASP A 42 26.38 3.16 -14.40
N THR A 43 27.13 2.28 -13.74
CA THR A 43 26.60 1.33 -12.76
C THR A 43 27.50 1.20 -11.53
N VAL A 44 26.88 1.18 -10.36
CA VAL A 44 27.52 0.76 -9.11
C VAL A 44 26.98 -0.61 -8.71
N THR A 45 27.89 -1.56 -8.46
CA THR A 45 27.56 -2.93 -8.05
C THR A 45 27.84 -3.10 -6.58
N PHE A 46 26.83 -3.53 -5.84
CA PHE A 46 26.92 -3.85 -4.42
C PHE A 46 26.93 -5.36 -4.18
N VAL A 47 27.70 -5.80 -3.18
CA VAL A 47 27.68 -7.17 -2.67
C VAL A 47 26.95 -7.18 -1.35
N LEU A 48 26.05 -8.16 -1.18
CA LEU A 48 25.45 -8.45 0.11
C LEU A 48 26.41 -9.27 0.96
N ASP A 49 26.68 -8.79 2.18
CA ASP A 49 27.42 -9.51 3.19
C ASP A 49 26.48 -10.33 4.10
N GLN A 50 27.04 -11.31 4.80
CA GLN A 50 26.26 -12.10 5.78
C GLN A 50 25.61 -11.20 6.84
N PRO A 51 24.37 -11.47 7.31
CA PRO A 51 23.59 -12.73 7.15
C PRO A 51 22.63 -12.75 5.94
N LEU A 52 22.59 -11.71 5.11
CA LEU A 52 21.62 -11.51 4.03
C LEU A 52 22.09 -12.05 2.65
N ASN A 53 23.09 -12.90 2.61
CA ASN A 53 23.65 -13.45 1.36
C ASN A 53 22.71 -14.49 0.71
N ASP A 54 21.49 -14.09 0.37
CA ASP A 54 20.44 -14.89 -0.26
C ASP A 54 19.77 -14.11 -1.41
N GLU A 55 19.40 -14.82 -2.46
CA GLU A 55 18.65 -14.27 -3.62
C GLU A 55 17.34 -13.61 -3.20
N ARG A 56 16.71 -14.11 -2.12
CA ARG A 56 15.49 -13.53 -1.53
C ARG A 56 15.74 -12.13 -0.96
N ALA A 57 16.93 -11.87 -0.40
CA ALA A 57 17.29 -10.55 0.11
C ALA A 57 17.42 -9.53 -1.03
N ILE A 58 18.07 -9.91 -2.14
CA ILE A 58 18.16 -9.05 -3.34
C ILE A 58 16.75 -8.77 -3.90
N SER A 59 15.90 -9.81 -4.00
CA SER A 59 14.53 -9.65 -4.45
C SER A 59 13.72 -8.71 -3.55
N PHE A 60 13.89 -8.82 -2.24
CA PHE A 60 13.24 -7.94 -1.26
C PHE A 60 13.70 -6.49 -1.40
N VAL A 61 15.00 -6.27 -1.55
CA VAL A 61 15.61 -4.93 -1.72
C VAL A 61 15.09 -4.26 -2.99
N LYS A 62 15.05 -4.98 -4.11
CA LYS A 62 14.47 -4.48 -5.37
C LYS A 62 12.96 -4.27 -5.28
N MET A 63 12.22 -5.15 -4.60
CA MET A 63 10.78 -5.01 -4.37
C MET A 63 10.44 -3.76 -3.53
N LYS A 64 11.31 -3.37 -2.61
CA LYS A 64 11.16 -2.18 -1.77
C LYS A 64 11.76 -0.92 -2.37
N PHE A 65 12.23 -0.99 -3.62
CA PHE A 65 12.86 0.13 -4.34
C PHE A 65 14.08 0.74 -3.64
N TYR A 66 14.78 -0.04 -2.79
CA TYR A 66 15.96 0.45 -2.09
C TYR A 66 17.13 0.74 -3.05
N ASP A 67 17.18 0.06 -4.19
CA ASP A 67 18.07 0.37 -5.31
C ASP A 67 17.88 1.79 -5.84
N LEU A 68 16.63 2.21 -6.04
CA LEU A 68 16.31 3.57 -6.50
C LEU A 68 16.62 4.62 -5.44
N PHE A 69 16.40 4.34 -4.17
CA PHE A 69 16.73 5.25 -3.07
C PHE A 69 18.24 5.45 -2.95
N ILE A 70 19.02 4.38 -3.11
CA ILE A 70 20.50 4.45 -3.13
C ILE A 70 20.96 5.24 -4.35
N GLN A 71 20.40 4.98 -5.53
CA GLN A 71 20.70 5.71 -6.76
C GLN A 71 20.46 7.21 -6.61
N GLN A 72 19.31 7.59 -6.07
CA GLN A 72 18.94 9.00 -5.85
C GLN A 72 19.91 9.68 -4.85
N ALA A 73 20.22 9.03 -3.74
CA ALA A 73 21.15 9.57 -2.75
C ALA A 73 22.58 9.71 -3.29
N ILE A 74 23.04 8.76 -4.12
CA ILE A 74 24.32 8.87 -4.83
C ILE A 74 24.31 10.04 -5.80
N PHE A 75 23.23 10.22 -6.57
CA PHE A 75 23.09 11.32 -7.51
C PHE A 75 23.17 12.68 -6.81
N GLU A 76 22.48 12.85 -5.69
CA GLU A 76 22.47 14.10 -4.92
C GLU A 76 23.86 14.47 -4.37
N LEU A 77 24.63 13.49 -3.91
CA LEU A 77 25.95 13.75 -3.36
C LEU A 77 27.04 13.89 -4.42
N SER A 78 26.94 13.18 -5.54
CA SER A 78 28.00 13.09 -6.54
C SER A 78 27.72 13.80 -7.87
N GLY A 79 26.44 14.17 -8.11
CA GLY A 79 25.96 14.68 -9.41
C GLY A 79 25.97 13.64 -10.53
N LYS A 80 26.29 12.36 -10.25
CA LYS A 80 26.35 11.28 -11.25
C LYS A 80 25.16 10.34 -11.11
N ASN A 81 24.46 10.12 -12.21
CA ASN A 81 23.36 9.15 -12.25
C ASN A 81 23.93 7.75 -12.53
N LEU A 82 24.08 6.94 -11.50
CA LEU A 82 24.58 5.57 -11.58
C LEU A 82 23.46 4.59 -11.28
N SER A 83 23.27 3.60 -12.15
CA SER A 83 22.37 2.48 -11.86
C SER A 83 22.92 1.64 -10.72
N VAL A 84 22.05 1.10 -9.87
CA VAL A 84 22.44 0.25 -8.75
C VAL A 84 22.15 -1.20 -9.08
N ASP A 85 23.14 -2.08 -8.94
CA ASP A 85 22.97 -3.51 -9.08
C ASP A 85 23.52 -4.28 -7.86
N PHE A 86 23.02 -5.49 -7.63
CA PHE A 86 23.34 -6.32 -6.48
C PHE A 86 23.82 -7.70 -6.93
N ILE A 87 24.90 -8.18 -6.34
CA ILE A 87 25.42 -9.53 -6.56
C ILE A 87 25.59 -10.24 -5.21
N LEU A 88 25.49 -11.55 -5.23
CA LEU A 88 25.74 -12.38 -4.05
C LEU A 88 27.24 -12.69 -3.93
N GLN A 89 27.73 -12.83 -2.71
CA GLN A 89 29.12 -13.15 -2.46
C GLN A 89 29.55 -14.49 -3.07
N LYS A 90 28.62 -15.46 -3.19
CA LYS A 90 28.84 -16.75 -3.86
C LYS A 90 29.08 -16.63 -5.37
N ASP A 91 28.63 -15.55 -6.00
CA ASP A 91 28.71 -15.33 -7.44
C ASP A 91 29.94 -14.51 -7.86
N LEU A 92 30.70 -13.99 -6.88
CA LEU A 92 31.94 -13.26 -7.10
C LEU A 92 33.04 -14.10 -7.79
N ASN A 93 33.03 -15.42 -7.61
CA ASN A 93 34.05 -16.35 -8.14
C ASN A 93 33.62 -17.04 -9.46
N LYS A 94 32.42 -16.77 -9.95
CA LYS A 94 32.05 -17.19 -11.30
C LYS A 94 32.75 -16.26 -12.27
N ALA A 95 33.67 -16.82 -13.09
CA ALA A 95 34.28 -16.08 -14.19
C ALA A 95 33.19 -15.40 -14.99
N PRO A 96 33.38 -14.15 -15.45
CA PRO A 96 32.38 -13.48 -16.23
C PRO A 96 32.18 -14.30 -17.51
N GLU A 97 31.12 -15.07 -17.57
CA GLU A 97 30.59 -15.48 -18.85
C GLU A 97 30.40 -14.19 -19.63
N GLN A 98 31.14 -14.10 -20.74
CA GLN A 98 31.04 -12.97 -21.66
C GLN A 98 29.57 -12.87 -22.09
N ILE A 99 28.82 -12.11 -21.34
CA ILE A 99 27.58 -11.52 -21.84
C ILE A 99 28.09 -10.60 -22.96
N LYS A 100 28.03 -11.12 -24.22
CA LYS A 100 28.22 -10.29 -25.38
C LYS A 100 27.42 -9.02 -25.12
N PRO A 101 28.01 -7.82 -25.25
CA PRO A 101 27.25 -6.60 -25.13
C PRO A 101 26.14 -6.70 -26.20
N VAL A 102 24.96 -7.01 -25.76
CA VAL A 102 23.78 -6.71 -26.56
C VAL A 102 23.86 -5.21 -26.68
N LYS A 103 24.22 -4.75 -27.88
CA LYS A 103 24.06 -3.35 -28.27
C LYS A 103 22.60 -3.02 -28.01
N ILE A 104 22.32 -2.52 -26.80
CA ILE A 104 21.11 -1.83 -26.51
C ILE A 104 21.24 -0.54 -27.33
N GLN A 105 20.70 -0.57 -28.53
CA GLN A 105 20.38 0.66 -29.21
C GLN A 105 19.51 1.44 -28.22
N PRO A 106 19.63 2.76 -28.12
CA PRO A 106 18.71 3.56 -27.35
C PRO A 106 17.37 3.60 -28.11
N GLU A 107 16.70 2.45 -28.12
CA GLU A 107 15.30 2.42 -28.48
C GLU A 107 14.54 3.13 -27.38
N ASN A 108 13.77 4.13 -27.79
CA ASN A 108 12.75 4.83 -27.02
C ASN A 108 11.68 3.84 -26.48
N ARG A 109 12.10 2.83 -25.69
CA ARG A 109 11.18 2.03 -24.89
C ARG A 109 10.74 2.95 -23.76
N ILE A 110 9.53 3.47 -23.89
CA ILE A 110 8.79 3.97 -22.73
C ILE A 110 8.85 2.83 -21.72
N ALA A 111 9.69 2.98 -20.69
CA ALA A 111 9.94 1.93 -19.71
C ALA A 111 8.60 1.63 -19.05
N SER A 112 7.98 0.53 -19.45
CA SER A 112 6.74 0.08 -18.84
C SER A 112 7.08 -0.42 -17.44
N ASN A 113 6.66 0.29 -16.40
CA ASN A 113 6.75 -0.12 -15.00
C ASN A 113 5.78 -1.28 -14.73
N LEU A 114 5.80 -2.30 -15.59
CA LEU A 114 4.90 -3.45 -15.49
C LEU A 114 5.46 -4.47 -14.51
N ASN A 115 4.59 -4.99 -13.65
CA ASN A 115 4.95 -6.10 -12.76
C ASN A 115 4.99 -7.40 -13.58
N PRO A 116 6.14 -8.10 -13.69
CA PRO A 116 6.27 -9.31 -14.48
C PRO A 116 5.43 -10.49 -13.96
N LYS A 117 5.00 -10.45 -12.70
CA LYS A 117 4.13 -11.48 -12.10
C LYS A 117 2.66 -11.34 -12.50
N TYR A 118 2.26 -10.19 -13.05
CA TYR A 118 0.86 -9.91 -13.38
C TYR A 118 0.57 -10.25 -14.85
N THR A 119 0.25 -11.52 -15.09
CA THR A 119 -0.11 -12.06 -16.40
C THR A 119 -1.49 -12.71 -16.34
N PHE A 120 -2.10 -12.99 -17.49
CA PHE A 120 -3.36 -13.74 -17.53
C PHE A 120 -3.21 -15.16 -16.94
N ASP A 121 -2.06 -15.81 -17.09
CA ASP A 121 -1.80 -17.15 -16.57
C ASP A 121 -1.74 -17.20 -15.04
N THR A 122 -1.37 -16.08 -14.41
CA THR A 122 -1.31 -15.96 -12.95
C THR A 122 -2.59 -15.41 -12.34
N PHE A 123 -3.51 -14.91 -13.17
CA PHE A 123 -4.79 -14.39 -12.73
C PHE A 123 -5.81 -15.51 -12.54
N VAL A 124 -6.41 -15.61 -11.36
CA VAL A 124 -7.46 -16.59 -11.07
C VAL A 124 -8.82 -16.06 -11.48
N VAL A 125 -9.47 -16.76 -12.38
CA VAL A 125 -10.80 -16.41 -12.89
C VAL A 125 -11.88 -17.07 -12.04
N GLY A 126 -12.81 -16.28 -11.53
CA GLY A 126 -14.00 -16.70 -10.80
C GLY A 126 -15.26 -16.00 -11.32
N ASN A 127 -16.41 -16.31 -10.74
CA ASN A 127 -17.67 -15.67 -11.14
C ASN A 127 -17.65 -14.16 -10.91
N ASN A 128 -16.93 -13.71 -9.91
CA ASN A 128 -16.79 -12.31 -9.46
C ASN A 128 -15.98 -11.42 -10.43
N ASN A 129 -15.19 -11.99 -11.35
CA ASN A 129 -14.29 -11.25 -12.23
C ASN A 129 -14.31 -11.74 -13.69
N LYS A 130 -15.17 -12.70 -14.02
CA LYS A 130 -15.23 -13.35 -15.34
C LYS A 130 -15.43 -12.36 -16.48
N LEU A 131 -16.32 -11.39 -16.31
CA LEU A 131 -16.58 -10.36 -17.34
C LEU A 131 -15.36 -9.46 -17.54
N ALA A 132 -14.76 -8.99 -16.46
CA ALA A 132 -13.58 -8.14 -16.51
C ALA A 132 -12.38 -8.87 -17.14
N HIS A 133 -12.18 -10.14 -16.81
CA HIS A 133 -11.14 -10.96 -17.42
C HIS A 133 -11.39 -11.15 -18.92
N ALA A 134 -12.60 -11.59 -19.33
CA ALA A 134 -12.92 -11.82 -20.75
C ALA A 134 -12.79 -10.54 -21.59
N ALA A 135 -13.24 -9.40 -21.06
CA ALA A 135 -13.08 -8.09 -21.69
C ALA A 135 -11.59 -7.71 -21.84
N SER A 136 -10.79 -7.97 -20.80
CA SER A 136 -9.35 -7.70 -20.82
C SER A 136 -8.61 -8.54 -21.86
N VAL A 137 -8.96 -9.82 -22.00
CA VAL A 137 -8.42 -10.70 -23.05
C VAL A 137 -8.79 -10.20 -24.44
N ALA A 138 -10.07 -9.86 -24.67
CA ALA A 138 -10.53 -9.35 -25.96
C ALA A 138 -9.83 -8.04 -26.36
N VAL A 139 -9.58 -7.15 -25.39
CA VAL A 139 -8.81 -5.91 -25.61
C VAL A 139 -7.34 -6.20 -25.89
N ALA A 140 -6.76 -7.20 -25.23
CA ALA A 140 -5.37 -7.58 -25.45
C ALA A 140 -5.14 -8.21 -26.85
N GLU A 141 -6.13 -8.93 -27.36
CA GLU A 141 -6.09 -9.54 -28.70
C GLU A 141 -6.34 -8.52 -29.83
N ALA A 142 -7.21 -7.52 -29.59
CA ALA A 142 -7.58 -6.52 -30.61
C ALA A 142 -7.62 -5.10 -30.01
N PRO A 143 -6.44 -4.52 -29.65
CA PRO A 143 -6.37 -3.21 -29.03
C PRO A 143 -6.85 -2.10 -29.97
N GLY A 144 -7.66 -1.17 -29.43
CA GLY A 144 -8.28 -0.07 -30.16
C GLY A 144 -9.51 -0.46 -30.99
N VAL A 145 -9.82 -1.75 -31.11
CA VAL A 145 -10.97 -2.28 -31.86
C VAL A 145 -12.04 -2.79 -30.90
N SER A 146 -11.64 -3.64 -29.92
CA SER A 146 -12.56 -4.21 -28.94
C SER A 146 -12.59 -3.30 -27.71
N TYR A 147 -13.80 -2.92 -27.29
CA TYR A 147 -14.03 -2.21 -26.01
C TYR A 147 -13.04 -1.06 -25.70
N ASN A 148 -13.24 0.07 -26.35
CA ASN A 148 -12.43 1.27 -26.10
C ASN A 148 -13.29 2.46 -25.66
N PRO A 149 -13.11 3.02 -24.43
CA PRO A 149 -12.22 2.53 -23.38
C PRO A 149 -12.71 1.23 -22.72
N LEU A 150 -11.78 0.46 -22.12
CA LEU A 150 -12.13 -0.54 -21.13
C LEU A 150 -12.03 0.09 -19.74
N PHE A 151 -13.12 0.09 -19.00
CA PHE A 151 -13.19 0.63 -17.65
C PHE A 151 -13.38 -0.47 -16.62
N LEU A 152 -12.34 -0.74 -15.81
CA LEU A 152 -12.34 -1.76 -14.76
C LEU A 152 -12.61 -1.09 -13.41
N TYR A 153 -13.66 -1.51 -12.71
CA TYR A 153 -13.94 -0.96 -11.40
C TYR A 153 -14.20 -2.04 -10.36
N GLY A 154 -14.07 -1.67 -9.09
CA GLY A 154 -14.28 -2.57 -7.95
C GLY A 154 -13.42 -2.16 -6.76
N GLY A 155 -13.67 -2.78 -5.62
CA GLY A 155 -12.98 -2.48 -4.36
C GLY A 155 -11.45 -2.54 -4.45
N VAL A 156 -10.78 -2.04 -3.41
CA VAL A 156 -9.33 -2.06 -3.31
C VAL A 156 -8.83 -3.51 -3.23
N GLY A 157 -7.74 -3.83 -3.95
CA GLY A 157 -7.09 -5.13 -3.87
C GLY A 157 -7.83 -6.29 -4.54
N LEU A 158 -8.75 -6.05 -5.48
CA LEU A 158 -9.52 -7.09 -6.18
C LEU A 158 -8.90 -7.56 -7.51
N GLY A 159 -7.74 -7.01 -7.92
CA GLY A 159 -7.04 -7.46 -9.12
C GLY A 159 -7.16 -6.57 -10.36
N LYS A 160 -7.71 -5.34 -10.26
CA LYS A 160 -7.78 -4.38 -11.38
C LYS A 160 -6.43 -4.14 -12.03
N THR A 161 -5.44 -3.75 -11.25
CA THR A 161 -4.06 -3.51 -11.70
C THR A 161 -3.44 -4.78 -12.30
N HIS A 162 -3.74 -5.96 -11.76
CA HIS A 162 -3.28 -7.24 -12.32
C HIS A 162 -3.79 -7.42 -13.75
N LEU A 163 -5.09 -7.25 -14.00
CA LEU A 163 -5.66 -7.35 -15.35
C LEU A 163 -5.07 -6.31 -16.31
N MET A 164 -4.88 -5.07 -15.87
CA MET A 164 -4.25 -4.02 -16.69
C MET A 164 -2.84 -4.42 -17.13
N HIS A 165 -2.02 -4.91 -16.21
CA HIS A 165 -0.67 -5.38 -16.52
C HIS A 165 -0.70 -6.63 -17.42
N SER A 166 -1.67 -7.54 -17.21
CA SER A 166 -1.84 -8.72 -18.08
C SER A 166 -2.12 -8.34 -19.53
N VAL A 167 -3.00 -7.35 -19.75
CA VAL A 167 -3.25 -6.79 -21.07
C VAL A 167 -1.97 -6.23 -21.69
N ALA A 168 -1.24 -5.42 -20.92
CA ALA A 168 0.01 -4.82 -21.38
C ALA A 168 1.06 -5.86 -21.77
N HIS A 169 1.26 -6.89 -20.94
CA HIS A 169 2.18 -7.99 -21.23
C HIS A 169 1.77 -8.76 -22.48
N HIS A 170 0.50 -9.09 -22.64
CA HIS A 170 -0.01 -9.80 -23.81
C HIS A 170 0.22 -9.00 -25.09
N ILE A 171 -0.09 -7.70 -25.10
CA ILE A 171 0.14 -6.82 -26.26
C ILE A 171 1.63 -6.76 -26.60
N LEU A 172 2.51 -6.59 -25.61
CA LEU A 172 3.97 -6.51 -25.82
C LEU A 172 4.58 -7.85 -26.26
N GLN A 173 4.00 -8.98 -25.88
CA GLN A 173 4.41 -10.29 -26.37
C GLN A 173 4.09 -10.47 -27.86
N ASN A 174 2.92 -10.00 -28.29
CA ASN A 174 2.46 -10.10 -29.67
C ASN A 174 3.05 -9.02 -30.59
N ASN A 175 3.28 -7.82 -30.05
CA ASN A 175 3.87 -6.69 -30.77
C ASN A 175 4.89 -5.99 -29.87
N LYS A 176 6.17 -6.29 -30.09
CA LYS A 176 7.28 -5.76 -29.30
C LYS A 176 7.50 -4.25 -29.51
N ASP A 177 7.03 -3.72 -30.63
CA ASP A 177 7.18 -2.29 -30.99
C ASP A 177 6.01 -1.45 -30.48
N ALA A 178 4.98 -2.06 -29.90
CA ALA A 178 3.84 -1.33 -29.33
C ALA A 178 4.29 -0.42 -28.18
N LYS A 179 3.87 0.83 -28.25
CA LYS A 179 4.13 1.83 -27.21
C LYS A 179 3.05 1.72 -26.13
N VAL A 180 3.32 0.94 -25.10
CA VAL A 180 2.43 0.73 -23.96
C VAL A 180 2.87 1.57 -22.79
N LEU A 181 1.99 2.42 -22.27
CA LEU A 181 2.24 3.26 -21.09
C LEU A 181 1.29 2.90 -19.96
N TYR A 182 1.85 2.42 -18.86
CA TYR A 182 1.13 2.27 -17.58
C TYR A 182 1.51 3.42 -16.64
N VAL A 183 0.50 4.05 -16.05
CA VAL A 183 0.68 5.17 -15.12
C VAL A 183 -0.47 5.22 -14.12
N THR A 184 -0.19 5.62 -12.88
CA THR A 184 -1.25 5.98 -11.93
C THR A 184 -1.73 7.40 -12.22
N SER A 185 -2.99 7.69 -11.95
CA SER A 185 -3.54 9.03 -12.16
C SER A 185 -2.88 10.08 -11.26
N GLU A 186 -2.35 9.67 -10.12
CA GLU A 186 -1.53 10.53 -9.26
C GLU A 186 -0.23 10.92 -9.96
N LYS A 187 0.51 9.96 -10.53
CA LYS A 187 1.74 10.24 -11.29
C LYS A 187 1.47 11.10 -12.50
N PHE A 188 0.38 10.87 -13.24
CA PHE A 188 -0.06 11.73 -14.33
C PHE A 188 -0.23 13.18 -13.86
N THR A 189 -0.90 13.39 -12.72
CA THR A 189 -1.09 14.72 -12.11
C THR A 189 0.23 15.38 -11.73
N ILE A 190 1.14 14.64 -11.08
CA ILE A 190 2.45 15.16 -10.66
C ILE A 190 3.27 15.58 -11.89
N GLU A 191 3.34 14.73 -12.91
CA GLU A 191 4.06 15.03 -14.16
C GLU A 191 3.46 16.22 -14.92
N LEU A 192 2.13 16.39 -14.90
CA LEU A 192 1.46 17.56 -15.46
C LEU A 192 1.87 18.84 -14.72
N ILE A 193 1.80 18.84 -13.41
CA ILE A 193 2.19 19.99 -12.57
C ILE A 193 3.66 20.35 -12.82
N ASP A 194 4.53 19.35 -12.89
CA ASP A 194 5.95 19.55 -13.15
C ASP A 194 6.20 20.13 -14.56
N SER A 195 5.48 19.64 -15.55
CA SER A 195 5.56 20.14 -16.92
C SER A 195 5.13 21.60 -17.04
N ILE A 196 4.11 22.01 -16.29
CA ILE A 196 3.66 23.42 -16.26
C ILE A 196 4.72 24.30 -15.58
N LYS A 197 5.29 23.86 -14.47
CA LYS A 197 6.32 24.63 -13.74
C LYS A 197 7.59 24.86 -14.53
N HIS A 198 7.93 23.94 -15.43
CA HIS A 198 9.18 23.98 -16.20
C HIS A 198 8.97 24.29 -17.69
N ASP A 199 7.78 24.74 -18.10
CA ASP A 199 7.41 25.04 -19.51
C ASP A 199 7.64 23.84 -20.46
N LYS A 200 7.44 22.60 -19.97
CA LYS A 200 7.62 21.34 -20.72
C LYS A 200 6.30 20.70 -21.19
N ASN A 201 5.26 21.51 -21.35
CA ASN A 201 3.92 21.01 -21.69
C ASN A 201 3.91 20.18 -22.98
N GLN A 202 4.73 20.56 -23.98
CA GLN A 202 4.82 19.79 -25.24
C GLN A 202 5.41 18.39 -25.00
N GLN A 203 6.46 18.27 -24.20
CA GLN A 203 7.07 16.97 -23.86
C GLN A 203 6.08 16.06 -23.10
N PHE A 204 5.27 16.62 -22.20
CA PHE A 204 4.22 15.91 -21.52
C PHE A 204 3.18 15.38 -22.51
N ARG A 205 2.70 16.23 -23.43
CA ARG A 205 1.74 15.82 -24.45
C ARG A 205 2.31 14.76 -25.39
N ASP A 206 3.55 14.91 -25.83
CA ASP A 206 4.24 13.93 -26.66
C ASP A 206 4.35 12.57 -25.97
N LYS A 207 4.64 12.55 -24.68
CA LYS A 207 4.71 11.32 -23.87
C LYS A 207 3.37 10.59 -23.80
N TYR A 208 2.28 11.32 -23.55
CA TYR A 208 0.97 10.72 -23.27
C TYR A 208 0.08 10.56 -24.50
N ARG A 209 0.36 11.26 -25.60
CA ARG A 209 -0.48 11.22 -26.81
C ARG A 209 0.13 10.44 -27.98
N ASN A 210 1.45 10.09 -27.93
CA ASN A 210 2.15 9.32 -28.97
C ASN A 210 2.38 7.86 -28.56
N ILE A 211 1.35 7.22 -28.00
CA ILE A 211 1.38 5.84 -27.52
C ILE A 211 0.28 5.03 -28.20
N ASP A 212 0.40 3.70 -28.17
CA ASP A 212 -0.58 2.79 -28.74
C ASP A 212 -1.59 2.31 -27.70
N VAL A 213 -1.15 2.21 -26.43
CA VAL A 213 -1.99 1.75 -25.32
C VAL A 213 -1.72 2.62 -24.09
N LEU A 214 -2.75 3.25 -23.56
CA LEU A 214 -2.73 3.96 -22.28
C LEU A 214 -3.44 3.12 -21.22
N LEU A 215 -2.72 2.79 -20.15
CA LEU A 215 -3.30 2.20 -18.94
C LEU A 215 -3.17 3.21 -17.80
N ILE A 216 -4.31 3.73 -17.35
CA ILE A 216 -4.34 4.68 -16.25
C ILE A 216 -5.03 4.05 -15.03
N ASP A 217 -4.26 3.89 -13.96
CA ASP A 217 -4.73 3.24 -12.74
C ASP A 217 -5.24 4.27 -11.73
N ASP A 218 -6.27 3.87 -10.98
CA ASP A 218 -6.88 4.65 -9.90
C ASP A 218 -7.33 6.05 -10.33
N ILE A 219 -8.14 6.13 -11.38
CA ILE A 219 -8.60 7.41 -11.98
C ILE A 219 -9.33 8.33 -10.99
N GLN A 220 -9.86 7.81 -9.89
CA GLN A 220 -10.54 8.61 -8.87
C GLN A 220 -9.65 9.71 -8.25
N PHE A 221 -8.35 9.61 -8.32
CA PHE A 221 -7.45 10.64 -7.78
C PHE A 221 -7.35 11.94 -8.62
N ILE A 222 -7.93 11.98 -9.84
CA ILE A 222 -8.07 13.24 -10.59
C ILE A 222 -9.34 14.01 -10.18
N ILE A 223 -10.26 13.39 -9.43
CA ILE A 223 -11.50 14.02 -9.01
C ILE A 223 -11.19 15.28 -8.19
N GLY A 224 -11.86 16.40 -8.50
CA GLY A 224 -11.63 17.70 -7.85
C GLY A 224 -10.39 18.46 -8.32
N LYS A 225 -9.66 17.97 -9.34
CA LYS A 225 -8.49 18.62 -9.93
C LYS A 225 -8.81 19.08 -11.37
N GLU A 226 -9.48 20.22 -11.52
CA GLU A 226 -10.02 20.70 -12.79
C GLU A 226 -8.98 20.70 -13.92
N SER A 227 -7.81 21.32 -13.73
CA SER A 227 -6.74 21.38 -14.76
C SER A 227 -6.24 19.99 -15.16
N THR A 228 -6.23 19.02 -14.23
CA THR A 228 -5.83 17.63 -14.52
C THR A 228 -6.91 16.92 -15.32
N GLN A 229 -8.18 17.14 -14.97
CA GLN A 229 -9.31 16.57 -15.71
C GLN A 229 -9.36 17.11 -17.14
N GLU A 230 -9.10 18.40 -17.33
CA GLU A 230 -9.06 19.03 -18.65
C GLU A 230 -7.94 18.46 -19.53
N GLU A 231 -6.70 18.37 -19.04
CA GLU A 231 -5.57 17.82 -19.82
C GLU A 231 -5.76 16.33 -20.08
N PHE A 232 -6.36 15.58 -19.11
CA PHE A 232 -6.70 14.18 -19.32
C PHE A 232 -7.80 14.01 -20.38
N PHE A 233 -8.82 14.87 -20.40
CA PHE A 233 -9.84 14.86 -21.42
C PHE A 233 -9.28 15.05 -22.82
N HIS A 234 -8.35 15.99 -23.00
CA HIS A 234 -7.67 16.20 -24.28
C HIS A 234 -6.79 15.01 -24.68
N THR A 235 -6.08 14.42 -23.73
CA THR A 235 -5.27 13.21 -23.95
C THR A 235 -6.15 12.03 -24.36
N PHE A 236 -7.25 11.81 -23.66
CA PHE A 236 -8.24 10.77 -23.97
C PHE A 236 -8.78 10.93 -25.40
N ASN A 237 -9.26 12.12 -25.76
CA ASN A 237 -9.81 12.35 -27.11
C ASN A 237 -8.78 12.11 -28.19
N THR A 238 -7.55 12.61 -28.03
CA THR A 238 -6.47 12.41 -29.01
C THR A 238 -6.19 10.92 -29.25
N LEU A 239 -6.13 10.12 -28.17
CA LEU A 239 -5.90 8.68 -28.28
C LEU A 239 -7.11 7.95 -28.87
N TYR A 240 -8.31 8.30 -28.43
CA TYR A 240 -9.54 7.68 -28.90
C TYR A 240 -9.77 7.91 -30.40
N GLU A 241 -9.61 9.13 -30.89
CA GLU A 241 -9.72 9.49 -32.31
C GLU A 241 -8.66 8.79 -33.17
N ALA A 242 -7.45 8.60 -32.62
CA ALA A 242 -6.39 7.84 -33.26
C ALA A 242 -6.58 6.31 -33.14
N LYS A 243 -7.71 5.83 -32.61
CA LYS A 243 -8.02 4.41 -32.36
C LYS A 243 -6.96 3.71 -31.50
N LYS A 244 -6.34 4.42 -30.55
CA LYS A 244 -5.43 3.86 -29.58
C LYS A 244 -6.21 3.34 -28.38
N GLN A 245 -5.74 2.22 -27.80
CA GLN A 245 -6.44 1.59 -26.68
C GLN A 245 -6.28 2.40 -25.40
N ILE A 246 -7.39 2.59 -24.70
CA ILE A 246 -7.42 3.21 -23.37
C ILE A 246 -8.02 2.21 -22.38
N ILE A 247 -7.31 1.98 -21.26
CA ILE A 247 -7.79 1.14 -20.16
C ILE A 247 -7.71 1.96 -18.88
N ILE A 248 -8.81 2.00 -18.14
CA ILE A 248 -8.96 2.83 -16.94
C ILE A 248 -9.35 1.93 -15.78
N SER A 249 -8.75 2.13 -14.61
CA SER A 249 -9.21 1.51 -13.38
C SER A 249 -9.79 2.52 -12.39
N SER A 250 -10.69 2.06 -11.52
CA SER A 250 -11.27 2.85 -10.45
C SER A 250 -11.75 1.99 -9.28
N ASP A 251 -11.95 2.61 -8.11
CA ASP A 251 -12.61 1.99 -6.97
C ASP A 251 -14.16 1.94 -7.10
N LYS A 252 -14.74 2.75 -7.99
CA LYS A 252 -16.20 2.86 -8.23
C LYS A 252 -16.52 3.12 -9.69
N PRO A 253 -17.76 2.82 -10.13
CA PRO A 253 -18.18 3.06 -11.51
C PRO A 253 -18.27 4.57 -11.83
N PRO A 254 -18.18 4.97 -13.12
CA PRO A 254 -18.20 6.37 -13.54
C PRO A 254 -19.43 7.14 -13.03
N LYS A 255 -20.61 6.50 -13.01
CA LYS A 255 -21.88 7.09 -12.52
C LYS A 255 -21.82 7.56 -11.06
N ASP A 256 -21.00 6.92 -10.23
CA ASP A 256 -20.86 7.23 -8.80
C ASP A 256 -19.76 8.28 -8.52
N MET A 257 -19.12 8.82 -9.56
CA MET A 257 -18.11 9.87 -9.48
C MET A 257 -18.76 11.27 -9.59
N ILE A 258 -19.42 11.72 -8.53
CA ILE A 258 -20.29 12.92 -8.52
C ILE A 258 -19.54 14.19 -8.97
N THR A 259 -18.28 14.36 -8.60
CA THR A 259 -17.47 15.56 -8.89
C THR A 259 -16.52 15.38 -10.09
N LEU A 260 -16.69 14.31 -10.87
CA LEU A 260 -16.04 14.15 -12.16
C LEU A 260 -16.79 14.98 -13.21
N GLU A 261 -16.05 15.68 -14.09
CA GLU A 261 -16.66 16.40 -15.20
C GLU A 261 -17.55 15.50 -16.06
N GLU A 262 -18.75 15.97 -16.39
CA GLU A 262 -19.75 15.19 -17.13
C GLU A 262 -19.24 14.67 -18.47
N ARG A 263 -18.44 15.47 -19.16
CA ARG A 263 -17.80 15.10 -20.44
C ARG A 263 -16.84 13.91 -20.28
N LEU A 264 -16.05 13.82 -19.18
CA LEU A 264 -15.20 12.68 -18.89
C LEU A 264 -16.01 11.45 -18.47
N ARG A 265 -17.02 11.65 -17.62
CA ARG A 265 -17.92 10.57 -17.19
C ARG A 265 -18.58 9.89 -18.40
N SER A 266 -19.12 10.68 -19.32
CA SER A 266 -19.71 10.18 -20.56
C SER A 266 -18.70 9.39 -21.42
N ARG A 267 -17.44 9.84 -21.49
CA ARG A 267 -16.36 9.13 -22.20
C ARG A 267 -16.02 7.79 -21.56
N PHE A 268 -16.01 7.72 -20.23
CA PHE A 268 -15.71 6.47 -19.51
C PHE A 268 -16.82 5.43 -19.68
N GLU A 269 -18.08 5.89 -19.78
CA GLU A 269 -19.25 5.04 -20.02
C GLU A 269 -19.41 4.60 -21.49
N TRP A 270 -18.75 5.25 -22.42
CA TRP A 270 -18.91 4.98 -23.86
C TRP A 270 -18.41 3.59 -24.27
N GLY A 271 -17.37 3.08 -23.62
CA GLY A 271 -16.81 1.75 -23.86
C GLY A 271 -17.48 0.65 -23.04
N LEU A 272 -16.70 -0.32 -22.60
CA LEU A 272 -17.16 -1.36 -21.70
C LEU A 272 -16.73 -1.07 -20.27
N THR A 273 -17.72 -0.99 -19.36
CA THR A 273 -17.47 -0.96 -17.92
C THR A 273 -17.63 -2.38 -17.35
N ALA A 274 -16.59 -2.89 -16.70
CA ALA A 274 -16.59 -4.21 -16.09
C ALA A 274 -16.27 -4.13 -14.61
N ASP A 275 -17.13 -4.71 -13.77
CA ASP A 275 -16.94 -4.77 -12.32
C ASP A 275 -16.08 -5.97 -11.92
N ILE A 276 -15.39 -5.80 -10.81
CA ILE A 276 -14.65 -6.86 -10.13
C ILE A 276 -15.10 -6.87 -8.69
N GLN A 277 -15.82 -7.92 -8.30
CA GLN A 277 -16.38 -8.09 -6.97
C GLN A 277 -15.43 -8.89 -6.07
N SER A 278 -15.74 -8.94 -4.77
CA SER A 278 -15.03 -9.79 -3.83
C SER A 278 -15.15 -11.26 -4.22
N PRO A 279 -14.05 -12.04 -4.15
CA PRO A 279 -14.06 -13.44 -4.55
C PRO A 279 -14.91 -14.31 -3.60
N ASP A 280 -15.59 -15.31 -4.15
CA ASP A 280 -16.23 -16.37 -3.40
C ASP A 280 -15.18 -17.29 -2.73
N TYR A 281 -15.64 -18.24 -1.92
CA TYR A 281 -14.72 -19.14 -1.18
C TYR A 281 -13.83 -19.94 -2.12
N GLU A 282 -14.41 -20.51 -3.17
CA GLU A 282 -13.70 -21.33 -4.15
C GLU A 282 -12.62 -20.52 -4.88
N THR A 283 -12.95 -19.31 -5.26
CA THR A 283 -11.99 -18.39 -5.89
C THR A 283 -10.88 -17.98 -4.93
N ARG A 284 -11.20 -17.72 -3.63
CA ARG A 284 -10.17 -17.43 -2.62
C ARG A 284 -9.21 -18.60 -2.43
N MET A 285 -9.72 -19.83 -2.34
CA MET A 285 -8.90 -21.03 -2.26
C MET A 285 -8.00 -21.19 -3.48
N ALA A 286 -8.54 -20.99 -4.68
CA ALA A 286 -7.76 -21.04 -5.91
C ALA A 286 -6.65 -19.98 -5.97
N ILE A 287 -6.93 -18.77 -5.49
CA ILE A 287 -5.93 -17.68 -5.39
C ILE A 287 -4.80 -18.06 -4.43
N LEU A 288 -5.14 -18.57 -3.23
CA LEU A 288 -4.15 -19.00 -2.25
C LEU A 288 -3.26 -20.13 -2.78
N LYS A 289 -3.87 -21.15 -3.42
CA LYS A 289 -3.13 -22.26 -4.05
C LYS A 289 -2.21 -21.77 -5.17
N LYS A 290 -2.73 -20.92 -6.05
CA LYS A 290 -1.93 -20.34 -7.15
C LYS A 290 -0.77 -19.51 -6.62
N ARG A 291 -0.99 -18.75 -5.56
CA ARG A 291 0.05 -17.95 -4.92
C ARG A 291 1.13 -18.83 -4.27
N ALA A 292 0.72 -19.87 -3.54
CA ALA A 292 1.66 -20.81 -2.93
C ALA A 292 2.51 -21.52 -3.99
N GLU A 293 1.90 -21.96 -5.10
CA GLU A 293 2.59 -22.57 -6.25
C GLU A 293 3.65 -21.62 -6.84
N LEU A 294 3.26 -20.36 -7.12
CA LEU A 294 4.15 -19.37 -7.74
C LEU A 294 5.34 -18.98 -6.84
N ASP A 295 5.14 -18.97 -5.53
CA ASP A 295 6.19 -18.62 -4.57
C ASP A 295 6.93 -19.88 -4.04
N GLY A 296 6.59 -21.09 -4.52
CA GLY A 296 7.22 -22.35 -4.12
C GLY A 296 7.00 -22.68 -2.64
N LEU A 297 5.84 -22.34 -2.09
CA LEU A 297 5.50 -22.53 -0.68
C LEU A 297 4.69 -23.82 -0.50
N GLU A 298 5.15 -24.68 0.41
CA GLU A 298 4.40 -25.86 0.84
C GLU A 298 3.51 -25.50 2.02
N ILE A 299 2.23 -25.21 1.72
CA ILE A 299 1.22 -24.84 2.73
C ILE A 299 0.10 -25.87 2.70
N PRO A 300 -0.24 -26.51 3.84
CA PRO A 300 -1.34 -27.46 3.92
C PRO A 300 -2.68 -26.82 3.54
N ASP A 301 -3.55 -27.60 2.90
CA ASP A 301 -4.90 -27.15 2.49
C ASP A 301 -5.72 -26.64 3.69
N GLU A 302 -5.62 -27.27 4.86
CA GLU A 302 -6.28 -26.84 6.09
C GLU A 302 -5.94 -25.40 6.52
N VAL A 303 -4.67 -24.99 6.30
CA VAL A 303 -4.22 -23.63 6.59
C VAL A 303 -4.79 -22.66 5.57
N MET A 304 -4.82 -23.04 4.28
CA MET A 304 -5.43 -22.22 3.24
C MET A 304 -6.95 -22.07 3.44
N GLU A 305 -7.64 -23.14 3.85
CA GLU A 305 -9.06 -23.11 4.22
C GLU A 305 -9.31 -22.16 5.41
N TYR A 306 -8.46 -22.22 6.43
CA TYR A 306 -8.54 -21.30 7.56
C TYR A 306 -8.43 -19.84 7.10
N VAL A 307 -7.44 -19.51 6.26
CA VAL A 307 -7.27 -18.17 5.69
C VAL A 307 -8.46 -17.75 4.84
N ALA A 308 -8.92 -18.64 3.93
CA ALA A 308 -10.03 -18.34 3.03
C ALA A 308 -11.37 -18.14 3.76
N ASN A 309 -11.60 -18.82 4.89
CA ASN A 309 -12.80 -18.67 5.69
C ASN A 309 -12.83 -17.35 6.48
N ASN A 310 -11.67 -16.90 6.95
CA ASN A 310 -11.58 -15.75 7.85
C ASN A 310 -11.29 -14.43 7.12
N ILE A 311 -10.59 -14.46 5.99
CA ILE A 311 -10.26 -13.25 5.21
C ILE A 311 -11.13 -13.19 3.95
N LYS A 312 -12.15 -12.33 3.98
CA LYS A 312 -13.18 -12.22 2.93
C LYS A 312 -13.13 -10.89 2.17
N SER A 313 -12.32 -9.95 2.62
CA SER A 313 -12.32 -8.55 2.19
C SER A 313 -11.76 -8.37 0.78
N ASN A 314 -10.51 -8.75 0.54
CA ASN A 314 -9.81 -8.54 -0.72
C ASN A 314 -8.61 -9.48 -0.90
N ILE A 315 -8.11 -9.54 -2.14
CA ILE A 315 -7.01 -10.45 -2.52
C ILE A 315 -5.68 -10.01 -1.90
N ARG A 316 -5.43 -8.69 -1.74
CA ARG A 316 -4.21 -8.21 -1.10
C ARG A 316 -4.09 -8.68 0.35
N GLU A 317 -5.18 -8.70 1.08
CA GLU A 317 -5.20 -9.23 2.45
C GLU A 317 -5.01 -10.73 2.49
N LEU A 318 -5.60 -11.49 1.54
CA LEU A 318 -5.35 -12.93 1.40
C LEU A 318 -3.87 -13.24 1.17
N GLU A 319 -3.24 -12.57 0.22
CA GLU A 319 -1.81 -12.72 -0.08
C GLU A 319 -0.94 -12.24 1.10
N GLY A 320 -1.32 -11.13 1.72
CA GLY A 320 -0.65 -10.59 2.90
C GLY A 320 -0.69 -11.56 4.09
N ALA A 321 -1.82 -12.23 4.31
CA ALA A 321 -1.98 -13.24 5.35
C ALA A 321 -1.09 -14.46 5.10
N LEU A 322 -1.05 -14.95 3.86
CA LEU A 322 -0.19 -16.07 3.50
C LEU A 322 1.29 -15.75 3.78
N ASN A 323 1.74 -14.57 3.33
CA ASN A 323 3.09 -14.09 3.59
C ASN A 323 3.39 -13.95 5.09
N LYS A 324 2.43 -13.43 5.88
CA LYS A 324 2.58 -13.28 7.33
C LYS A 324 2.72 -14.62 8.04
N ILE A 325 1.94 -15.62 7.65
CA ILE A 325 2.05 -16.99 8.17
C ILE A 325 3.44 -17.56 7.89
N CYS A 326 3.92 -17.45 6.65
CA CYS A 326 5.24 -17.96 6.26
C CYS A 326 6.38 -17.27 7.05
N VAL A 327 6.33 -15.95 7.20
CA VAL A 327 7.32 -15.20 7.98
C VAL A 327 7.26 -15.61 9.45
N TYR A 328 6.07 -15.72 10.02
CA TYR A 328 5.88 -16.12 11.42
C TYR A 328 6.40 -17.54 11.69
N ALA A 329 6.06 -18.51 10.83
CA ALA A 329 6.56 -19.88 10.92
C ALA A 329 8.09 -19.96 10.86
N ASN A 330 8.71 -19.21 9.95
CA ASN A 330 10.17 -19.17 9.82
C ASN A 330 10.88 -18.54 11.02
N LEU A 331 10.23 -17.58 11.70
CA LEU A 331 10.83 -16.92 12.88
C LEU A 331 10.66 -17.72 14.17
N THR A 332 9.53 -18.40 14.35
CA THR A 332 9.16 -19.05 15.62
C THR A 332 9.51 -20.53 15.66
N LYS A 333 9.37 -21.22 14.53
CA LYS A 333 9.50 -22.68 14.46
C LYS A 333 10.29 -23.11 13.22
N LYS A 334 11.61 -22.83 13.22
CA LYS A 334 12.49 -23.31 12.16
C LYS A 334 12.38 -24.83 12.03
N ASN A 335 11.91 -25.33 10.87
CA ASN A 335 11.77 -26.74 10.46
C ASN A 335 10.50 -27.49 10.96
N GLU A 336 9.50 -26.82 11.53
CA GLU A 336 8.21 -27.47 11.73
C GLU A 336 7.25 -27.18 10.56
N PRO A 337 6.36 -28.11 10.20
CA PRO A 337 5.36 -27.85 9.16
C PRO A 337 4.39 -26.75 9.62
N ILE A 338 3.94 -25.94 8.67
CA ILE A 338 2.96 -24.88 8.93
C ILE A 338 1.63 -25.54 9.33
N THR A 339 1.11 -25.20 10.50
CA THR A 339 -0.15 -25.73 11.04
C THR A 339 -1.20 -24.62 11.19
N VAL A 340 -2.48 -25.00 11.36
CA VAL A 340 -3.57 -24.05 11.62
C VAL A 340 -3.29 -23.22 12.88
N SER A 341 -2.72 -23.82 13.93
CA SER A 341 -2.37 -23.10 15.16
C SER A 341 -1.33 -22.00 14.93
N ILE A 342 -0.35 -22.23 14.04
CA ILE A 342 0.62 -21.20 13.63
C ILE A 342 -0.08 -20.08 12.85
N ALA A 343 -1.03 -20.45 11.98
CA ALA A 343 -1.80 -19.47 11.22
C ALA A 343 -2.70 -18.62 12.14
N GLU A 344 -3.33 -19.21 13.14
CA GLU A 344 -4.13 -18.50 14.15
C GLU A 344 -3.29 -17.48 14.92
N GLU A 345 -2.12 -17.87 15.41
CA GLU A 345 -1.22 -16.95 16.10
C GLU A 345 -0.72 -15.83 15.17
N ALA A 346 -0.29 -16.19 13.96
CA ALA A 346 0.21 -15.22 12.99
C ALA A 346 -0.85 -14.20 12.57
N LEU A 347 -2.11 -14.61 12.45
CA LEU A 347 -3.21 -13.78 11.93
C LEU A 347 -4.12 -13.21 13.02
N LYS A 348 -3.81 -13.41 14.29
CA LYS A 348 -4.64 -12.96 15.42
C LYS A 348 -5.08 -11.50 15.30
N ASP A 349 -4.17 -10.61 14.91
CA ASP A 349 -4.44 -9.18 14.75
C ASP A 349 -5.29 -8.86 13.50
N LEU A 350 -5.29 -9.73 12.49
CA LEU A 350 -6.02 -9.55 11.23
C LEU A 350 -7.44 -10.14 11.30
N ILE A 351 -7.59 -11.31 11.92
CA ILE A 351 -8.85 -12.04 11.95
C ILE A 351 -9.71 -11.62 13.15
N SER A 352 -9.05 -11.19 14.22
CA SER A 352 -9.68 -10.64 15.41
C SER A 352 -9.19 -9.23 15.68
N PRO A 353 -9.38 -8.27 14.75
CA PRO A 353 -9.20 -6.86 15.09
C PRO A 353 -10.22 -6.46 16.17
N ASP A 354 -11.33 -7.17 16.22
CA ASP A 354 -12.43 -7.15 17.21
C ASP A 354 -12.40 -8.32 18.21
N ALA A 355 -11.30 -8.99 18.42
CA ALA A 355 -11.04 -9.42 19.78
C ALA A 355 -10.98 -8.10 20.55
N LYS A 356 -12.16 -7.55 20.86
CA LYS A 356 -12.36 -6.33 21.64
C LYS A 356 -11.29 -6.36 22.70
N LYS A 357 -10.29 -5.51 22.59
CA LYS A 357 -9.58 -5.12 23.80
C LYS A 357 -10.72 -4.70 24.69
N GLU A 358 -11.05 -5.59 25.61
CA GLU A 358 -12.16 -5.37 26.54
C GLU A 358 -11.93 -3.98 27.06
N ILE A 359 -12.81 -3.02 26.67
CA ILE A 359 -12.61 -1.62 27.04
C ILE A 359 -12.69 -1.59 28.55
N THR A 360 -11.54 -1.66 29.19
CA THR A 360 -11.45 -1.69 30.65
C THR A 360 -11.37 -0.26 31.20
N PRO A 361 -11.88 -0.02 32.38
CA PRO A 361 -11.72 1.28 33.05
C PRO A 361 -10.26 1.76 33.12
N SER A 362 -9.30 0.85 33.28
CA SER A 362 -7.87 1.14 33.31
C SER A 362 -7.36 1.66 31.97
N MET A 363 -7.75 1.03 30.86
CA MET A 363 -7.40 1.48 29.49
C MET A 363 -7.96 2.88 29.21
N ILE A 364 -9.21 3.16 29.62
CA ILE A 364 -9.82 4.48 29.49
C ILE A 364 -9.02 5.51 30.27
N ALA A 365 -8.63 5.20 31.50
CA ALA A 365 -7.85 6.10 32.36
C ALA A 365 -6.48 6.44 31.75
N GLU A 366 -5.78 5.45 31.19
CA GLU A 366 -4.48 5.64 30.52
C GLU A 366 -4.60 6.55 29.27
N ILE A 367 -5.63 6.32 28.45
CA ILE A 367 -5.85 7.14 27.23
C ILE A 367 -6.21 8.58 27.61
N VAL A 368 -7.06 8.78 28.63
CA VAL A 368 -7.40 10.11 29.12
C VAL A 368 -6.19 10.80 29.73
N ALA A 369 -5.40 10.11 30.56
CA ALA A 369 -4.18 10.63 31.15
C ALA A 369 -3.19 11.10 30.06
N SER A 370 -2.94 10.26 29.06
CA SER A 370 -2.09 10.60 27.91
C SER A 370 -2.63 11.82 27.13
N HIS A 371 -3.93 11.87 26.90
CA HIS A 371 -4.55 12.97 26.14
C HIS A 371 -4.43 14.33 26.83
N TYR A 372 -4.51 14.37 28.16
CA TYR A 372 -4.39 15.58 28.98
C TYR A 372 -2.96 15.83 29.50
N HIS A 373 -1.99 15.02 29.07
CA HIS A 373 -0.57 15.13 29.49
C HIS A 373 -0.38 15.07 31.01
N ILE A 374 -1.15 14.23 31.69
CA ILE A 374 -1.04 13.96 33.13
C ILE A 374 -0.63 12.51 33.38
N THR A 375 -0.08 12.24 34.56
CA THR A 375 0.29 10.87 34.94
C THR A 375 -0.92 10.11 35.50
N MET A 376 -0.86 8.77 35.49
CA MET A 376 -1.86 7.93 36.15
C MET A 376 -1.91 8.21 37.66
N ASP A 377 -0.76 8.50 38.29
CA ASP A 377 -0.68 8.86 39.71
C ASP A 377 -1.40 10.17 40.00
N ASP A 378 -1.32 11.18 39.09
CA ASP A 378 -2.09 12.43 39.24
C ASP A 378 -3.60 12.14 39.10
N LEU A 379 -4.01 11.28 38.19
CA LEU A 379 -5.43 10.93 37.97
C LEU A 379 -6.03 10.25 39.23
N ILE A 380 -5.24 9.42 39.93
CA ILE A 380 -5.61 8.71 41.16
C ILE A 380 -5.47 9.59 42.40
N SER A 381 -4.63 10.61 42.33
CA SER A 381 -4.30 11.46 43.49
C SER A 381 -5.52 12.18 44.09
N LYS A 382 -5.40 12.65 45.35
CA LYS A 382 -6.42 13.46 46.02
C LYS A 382 -6.43 14.95 45.60
N LYS A 383 -5.58 15.32 44.64
CA LYS A 383 -5.49 16.71 44.13
C LYS A 383 -6.83 17.15 43.55
N LYS A 384 -7.24 18.40 43.83
CA LYS A 384 -8.53 18.99 43.40
C LYS A 384 -8.34 20.08 42.33
N ASN A 385 -7.12 20.31 41.83
CA ASN A 385 -6.84 21.28 40.79
C ASN A 385 -7.67 20.93 39.53
N LYS A 386 -8.18 21.94 38.85
CA LYS A 386 -9.04 21.78 37.66
C LYS A 386 -8.36 20.93 36.58
N GLU A 387 -7.07 21.09 36.40
CA GLU A 387 -6.25 20.35 35.41
C GLU A 387 -6.18 18.85 35.66
N ILE A 388 -6.43 18.38 36.90
CA ILE A 388 -6.42 16.97 37.27
C ILE A 388 -7.83 16.46 37.55
N ALA A 389 -8.65 17.31 38.20
CA ALA A 389 -10.01 16.93 38.59
C ALA A 389 -10.94 16.76 37.33
N TYR A 390 -10.73 17.62 36.33
CA TYR A 390 -11.58 17.60 35.13
C TYR A 390 -11.31 16.35 34.23
N PRO A 391 -10.07 16.01 33.88
CA PRO A 391 -9.78 14.72 33.19
C PRO A 391 -10.28 13.52 33.99
N ARG A 392 -10.19 13.52 35.29
CA ARG A 392 -10.74 12.44 36.15
C ARG A 392 -12.25 12.32 36.02
N GLN A 393 -13.00 13.42 35.96
CA GLN A 393 -14.45 13.41 35.72
C GLN A 393 -14.79 12.92 34.33
N ILE A 394 -14.01 13.28 33.32
CA ILE A 394 -14.14 12.72 31.94
C ILE A 394 -13.89 11.22 31.93
N THR A 395 -12.88 10.74 32.68
CA THR A 395 -12.64 9.29 32.82
C THR A 395 -13.86 8.57 33.43
N MET A 396 -14.46 9.15 34.50
CA MET A 396 -15.68 8.57 35.10
C MET A 396 -16.82 8.50 34.09
N TYR A 397 -17.05 9.58 33.34
CA TYR A 397 -18.07 9.61 32.29
C TYR A 397 -17.82 8.57 31.19
N LEU A 398 -16.60 8.48 30.66
CA LEU A 398 -16.24 7.53 29.61
C LEU A 398 -16.32 6.07 30.10
N CYS A 399 -15.89 5.78 31.31
CA CYS A 399 -16.06 4.45 31.91
C CYS A 399 -17.53 4.05 31.99
N ARG A 400 -18.42 4.96 32.40
CA ARG A 400 -19.86 4.69 32.46
C ARG A 400 -20.47 4.49 31.08
N LYS A 401 -19.99 5.23 30.06
CA LYS A 401 -20.52 5.20 28.71
C LYS A 401 -20.03 4.00 27.89
N LEU A 402 -18.79 3.57 28.09
CA LEU A 402 -18.10 2.60 27.23
C LEU A 402 -17.87 1.24 27.90
N THR A 403 -18.20 1.10 29.20
CA THR A 403 -18.04 -0.16 29.93
C THR A 403 -19.25 -0.44 30.83
N ASP A 404 -19.46 -1.73 31.15
CA ASP A 404 -20.44 -2.16 32.13
C ASP A 404 -19.89 -2.21 33.57
N ALA A 405 -18.74 -1.59 33.81
CA ALA A 405 -18.08 -1.61 35.11
C ALA A 405 -18.93 -0.93 36.19
N PRO A 406 -19.12 -1.55 37.37
CA PRO A 406 -19.82 -0.95 38.48
C PRO A 406 -19.16 0.37 38.92
N LEU A 407 -19.95 1.36 39.29
CA LEU A 407 -19.44 2.69 39.71
C LEU A 407 -18.44 2.59 40.88
N GLN A 408 -18.61 1.60 41.74
CA GLN A 408 -17.70 1.33 42.83
C GLN A 408 -16.31 0.88 42.34
N THR A 409 -16.27 0.10 41.27
CA THR A 409 -15.01 -0.35 40.64
C THR A 409 -14.28 0.86 40.02
N VAL A 410 -15.00 1.71 39.30
CA VAL A 410 -14.47 2.97 38.74
C VAL A 410 -13.95 3.91 39.84
N GLY A 411 -14.70 4.07 40.93
CA GLY A 411 -14.28 4.86 42.06
C GLY A 411 -13.02 4.32 42.75
N ASN A 412 -12.95 3.01 42.93
CA ASN A 412 -11.80 2.34 43.56
C ASN A 412 -10.52 2.54 42.71
N MET A 413 -10.63 2.38 41.40
CA MET A 413 -9.54 2.57 40.45
C MET A 413 -9.02 4.02 40.47
N LEU A 414 -9.90 5.01 40.58
CA LEU A 414 -9.57 6.44 40.59
C LEU A 414 -9.19 6.98 41.97
N GLY A 415 -8.60 6.14 42.84
CA GLY A 415 -8.06 6.54 44.12
C GLY A 415 -9.04 6.37 45.31
N LYS A 416 -9.75 5.25 45.34
CA LYS A 416 -10.71 4.85 46.39
C LYS A 416 -11.79 5.87 46.65
N ARG A 417 -12.41 6.38 45.57
CA ARG A 417 -13.50 7.37 45.64
C ARG A 417 -14.84 6.66 45.79
N ASP A 418 -15.71 7.31 46.57
CA ASP A 418 -17.06 6.84 46.75
C ASP A 418 -17.85 6.89 45.43
N HIS A 419 -18.80 5.98 45.26
CA HIS A 419 -19.69 5.90 44.08
C HIS A 419 -20.48 7.21 43.88
N SER A 420 -20.86 7.91 44.96
CA SER A 420 -21.51 9.25 44.90
C SER A 420 -20.60 10.30 44.21
N THR A 421 -19.28 10.27 44.47
CA THR A 421 -18.31 11.15 43.77
C THR A 421 -18.23 10.80 42.26
N VAL A 422 -18.33 9.54 41.91
CA VAL A 422 -18.35 9.12 40.50
C VAL A 422 -19.62 9.65 39.81
N ILE A 423 -20.77 9.49 40.42
CA ILE A 423 -22.07 9.99 39.90
C ILE A 423 -21.98 11.50 39.67
N HIS A 424 -21.56 12.28 40.67
CA HIS A 424 -21.43 13.72 40.52
C HIS A 424 -20.44 14.13 39.41
N GLY A 425 -19.37 13.32 39.22
CA GLY A 425 -18.41 13.57 38.15
C GLY A 425 -19.05 13.35 36.76
N ILE A 426 -19.86 12.32 36.62
CA ILE A 426 -20.59 12.00 35.40
C ILE A 426 -21.62 13.11 35.08
N GLU A 427 -22.51 13.44 36.01
CA GLU A 427 -23.54 14.43 35.86
C GLU A 427 -22.97 15.83 35.48
N LYS A 428 -21.81 16.15 36.06
CA LYS A 428 -21.12 17.39 35.73
C LYS A 428 -20.65 17.43 34.29
N ILE A 429 -20.03 16.36 33.79
CA ILE A 429 -19.58 16.31 32.41
C ILE A 429 -20.77 16.32 31.44
N GLU A 430 -21.85 15.60 31.75
CA GLU A 430 -23.09 15.63 30.95
C GLU A 430 -23.71 17.03 30.86
N LYS A 431 -23.71 17.75 31.96
CA LYS A 431 -24.19 19.15 32.01
C LYS A 431 -23.26 20.09 31.21
N ASP A 432 -21.95 19.96 31.39
CA ASP A 432 -20.97 20.76 30.67
C ASP A 432 -21.02 20.53 29.16
N MET A 433 -21.23 19.28 28.71
CA MET A 433 -21.40 18.93 27.30
C MET A 433 -22.59 19.59 26.65
N LYS A 434 -23.71 19.80 27.37
CA LYS A 434 -24.91 20.46 26.81
C LYS A 434 -24.64 21.90 26.41
N ASN A 435 -23.69 22.54 27.03
CA ASN A 435 -23.41 23.97 26.88
C ASN A 435 -22.03 24.27 26.25
N ASN A 436 -21.25 23.24 25.87
CA ASN A 436 -19.89 23.42 25.37
C ASN A 436 -19.58 22.44 24.18
N GLN A 437 -19.72 22.97 22.97
CA GLN A 437 -19.44 22.21 21.74
C GLN A 437 -17.98 21.76 21.65
N ALA A 438 -17.03 22.52 22.15
CA ALA A 438 -15.61 22.15 22.16
C ALA A 438 -15.36 20.91 23.05
N LEU A 439 -16.07 20.82 24.18
CA LEU A 439 -16.00 19.66 25.06
C LEU A 439 -16.62 18.40 24.35
N GLN A 440 -17.76 18.57 23.67
CA GLN A 440 -18.34 17.48 22.91
C GLN A 440 -17.38 16.92 21.87
N ASN A 441 -16.73 17.79 21.10
CA ASN A 441 -15.73 17.40 20.08
C ASN A 441 -14.55 16.66 20.72
N ASN A 442 -14.06 17.15 21.87
CA ASN A 442 -12.94 16.52 22.58
C ASN A 442 -13.30 15.12 23.11
N ILE A 443 -14.50 14.95 23.69
CA ILE A 443 -15.01 13.66 24.12
C ILE A 443 -15.20 12.70 22.94
N ASN A 444 -15.68 13.16 21.79
CA ASN A 444 -15.79 12.34 20.58
C ASN A 444 -14.42 11.89 20.07
N VAL A 445 -13.41 12.72 20.13
CA VAL A 445 -12.01 12.34 19.82
C VAL A 445 -11.51 11.27 20.77
N LEU A 446 -11.81 11.39 22.08
CA LEU A 446 -11.43 10.38 23.06
C LEU A 446 -12.16 9.05 22.82
N ILE A 447 -13.47 9.09 22.53
CA ILE A 447 -14.25 7.90 22.20
C ILE A 447 -13.65 7.17 21.00
N LYS A 448 -13.31 7.88 19.91
CA LYS A 448 -12.66 7.29 18.73
C LYS A 448 -11.26 6.74 19.02
N LYS A 449 -10.53 7.28 19.99
CA LYS A 449 -9.24 6.73 20.42
C LYS A 449 -9.39 5.46 21.28
N ILE A 450 -10.47 5.37 22.05
CA ILE A 450 -10.76 4.21 22.93
C ILE A 450 -11.40 3.08 22.12
N ASP A 451 -12.36 3.43 21.26
CA ASP A 451 -13.10 2.52 20.39
C ASP A 451 -13.10 3.08 18.96
N PRO A 452 -12.16 2.64 18.11
CA PRO A 452 -12.08 3.06 16.70
C PRO A 452 -13.28 2.60 15.85
N SER A 453 -14.09 1.66 16.36
CA SER A 453 -15.26 1.12 15.65
C SER A 453 -16.56 1.92 15.88
N ASN A 454 -16.49 2.97 16.76
CA ASN A 454 -17.68 3.76 17.15
C ASN A 454 -17.71 5.14 16.44
#